data_a6c5a65d98c2ba7a2c1e1dcc07b993c2
#
_entry.id   a6c5a65d98c2ba7a2c1e1dcc07b993c2
#
_cell.length_a   1.000
_cell.length_b   1.000
_cell.length_c   1.000
_cell.angle_alpha   90.00
_cell.angle_beta   90.00
_cell.angle_gamma   90.00
#
_symmetry.space_group_name_H-M   'P 1'
#
loop_
_entity.id
_entity.type
_entity.pdbx_description
1 polymer ?
#
loop_
_entity_poly.entity_id
_entity_poly.type
_entity_poly.pdbx_seq_one_letter_code
_entity_poly.pdbx_strand_id
1 'polypeptide(L)'
;MKLRLDKLLLLRNLAPTRQKAQALIVAGQVCVDDHLADKPGTQFPEDCRIEIKGNDCPYVSRGGLKLAGGLDHFGIDPTGLICGDIGASTGGFSDCLLQRGAARVYAIDVGYGQLAWKLRSDPRVVVMERTNARHLTSGDLPEPFDLAVIDASFISLEILLKPVMALVKPGGSILALIKPQFEVGKGLVGKGGVVRDPELHDAAIARIEAFSRSLKLSINGCCPSQLLGPKGNREFLIHLGISI
;
A
#
# COMPACT_ATOMS: atom_id res chain seq x y z
N MET A 1 8.95 -26.42 30.09
CA MET A 1 9.92 -25.28 30.14
C MET A 1 9.23 -24.03 29.59
N LYS A 2 9.64 -22.80 29.98
CA LYS A 2 9.08 -21.59 29.35
C LYS A 2 10.09 -21.04 28.34
N LEU A 3 9.61 -20.74 27.14
CA LEU A 3 10.41 -20.19 26.06
C LEU A 3 9.83 -18.87 25.54
N ARG A 4 10.69 -18.03 25.02
CA ARG A 4 10.26 -16.79 24.34
C ARG A 4 9.38 -17.12 23.13
N LEU A 5 8.35 -16.33 22.91
CA LEU A 5 7.40 -16.55 21.82
C LEU A 5 8.07 -16.54 20.44
N ASP A 6 9.04 -15.63 20.20
CA ASP A 6 9.79 -15.61 18.93
C ASP A 6 10.59 -16.89 18.68
N LYS A 7 11.08 -17.56 19.74
CA LYS A 7 11.74 -18.86 19.64
C LYS A 7 10.75 -20.01 19.47
N LEU A 8 9.60 -19.97 20.16
CA LEU A 8 8.55 -20.98 20.03
C LEU A 8 8.02 -21.08 18.60
N LEU A 9 7.79 -19.93 17.95
CA LEU A 9 7.35 -19.91 16.56
C LEU A 9 8.35 -20.59 15.61
N LEU A 10 9.65 -20.42 15.84
CA LEU A 10 10.69 -21.11 15.07
C LEU A 10 10.69 -22.62 15.33
N LEU A 11 10.73 -23.02 16.61
CA LEU A 11 10.80 -24.44 17.01
C LEU A 11 9.62 -25.25 16.48
N ARG A 12 8.45 -24.62 16.34
CA ARG A 12 7.23 -25.25 15.82
C ARG A 12 7.04 -25.07 14.31
N ASN A 13 8.05 -24.54 13.59
CA ASN A 13 7.98 -24.26 12.15
C ASN A 13 6.82 -23.33 11.74
N LEU A 14 6.35 -22.49 12.68
CA LEU A 14 5.31 -21.49 12.44
C LEU A 14 5.84 -20.19 11.81
N ALA A 15 7.16 -20.02 11.78
CA ALA A 15 7.84 -18.95 11.07
C ALA A 15 9.19 -19.45 10.54
N PRO A 16 9.59 -19.07 9.31
CA PRO A 16 10.83 -19.55 8.70
C PRO A 16 12.10 -18.92 9.29
N THR A 17 11.99 -17.75 9.90
CA THR A 17 13.10 -17.03 10.54
C THR A 17 12.64 -16.32 11.80
N ARG A 18 13.59 -16.01 12.70
CA ARG A 18 13.30 -15.28 13.92
C ARG A 18 12.78 -13.87 13.64
N GLN A 19 13.30 -13.21 12.61
CA GLN A 19 12.81 -11.89 12.18
C GLN A 19 11.35 -11.97 11.71
N LYS A 20 10.99 -13.00 10.95
CA LYS A 20 9.61 -13.22 10.52
C LYS A 20 8.69 -13.52 11.70
N ALA A 21 9.14 -14.34 12.68
CA ALA A 21 8.42 -14.60 13.91
C ALA A 21 8.13 -13.30 14.69
N GLN A 22 9.15 -12.45 14.86
CA GLN A 22 8.99 -11.15 15.52
C GLN A 22 8.02 -10.24 14.77
N ALA A 23 8.09 -10.19 13.44
CA ALA A 23 7.18 -9.41 12.62
C ALA A 23 5.73 -9.86 12.77
N LEU A 24 5.45 -11.18 12.77
CA LEU A 24 4.12 -11.74 12.99
C LEU A 24 3.55 -11.37 14.37
N ILE A 25 4.39 -11.43 15.41
CA ILE A 25 3.98 -11.10 16.78
C ILE A 25 3.67 -9.60 16.91
N VAL A 26 4.55 -8.72 16.43
CA VAL A 26 4.36 -7.26 16.47
C VAL A 26 3.17 -6.82 15.61
N ALA A 27 2.91 -7.54 14.51
CA ALA A 27 1.73 -7.32 13.67
C ALA A 27 0.40 -7.76 14.33
N GLY A 28 0.45 -8.36 15.55
CA GLY A 28 -0.76 -8.85 16.23
C GLY A 28 -1.40 -10.05 15.55
N GLN A 29 -0.61 -10.86 14.86
CA GLN A 29 -1.10 -12.05 14.15
C GLN A 29 -0.94 -13.35 14.95
N VAL A 30 -0.35 -13.28 16.14
CA VAL A 30 -0.10 -14.46 16.97
C VAL A 30 -1.00 -14.45 18.20
N CYS A 31 -1.77 -15.52 18.37
CA CYS A 31 -2.52 -15.79 19.58
C CYS A 31 -1.87 -16.96 20.34
N VAL A 32 -1.82 -16.84 21.66
CA VAL A 32 -1.39 -17.91 22.56
C VAL A 32 -2.53 -18.16 23.54
N ASP A 33 -3.01 -19.39 23.59
CA ASP A 33 -4.15 -19.79 24.42
C ASP A 33 -5.36 -18.82 24.26
N ASP A 34 -5.72 -18.55 22.99
CA ASP A 34 -6.78 -17.65 22.53
C ASP A 34 -6.59 -16.16 22.86
N HIS A 35 -5.45 -15.74 23.44
CA HIS A 35 -5.12 -14.37 23.77
C HIS A 35 -4.10 -13.82 22.78
N LEU A 36 -4.32 -12.57 22.34
CA LEU A 36 -3.39 -11.88 21.44
C LEU A 36 -2.05 -11.66 22.14
N ALA A 37 -0.95 -12.05 21.49
CA ALA A 37 0.41 -11.84 21.96
C ALA A 37 1.16 -10.87 21.03
N ASP A 38 1.51 -9.69 21.54
CA ASP A 38 2.12 -8.58 20.78
C ASP A 38 3.61 -8.34 21.10
N LYS A 39 4.17 -9.10 22.08
CA LYS A 39 5.56 -8.94 22.52
C LYS A 39 6.39 -10.19 22.24
N PRO A 40 7.36 -10.13 21.33
CA PRO A 40 8.19 -11.29 20.93
C PRO A 40 8.97 -11.93 22.09
N GLY A 41 9.28 -11.12 23.10
CA GLY A 41 10.05 -11.57 24.28
C GLY A 41 9.23 -12.26 25.35
N THR A 42 7.91 -12.23 25.30
CA THR A 42 7.04 -12.87 26.30
C THR A 42 7.31 -14.38 26.32
N GLN A 43 7.39 -14.93 27.55
CA GLN A 43 7.67 -16.35 27.76
C GLN A 43 6.37 -17.13 27.98
N PHE A 44 6.19 -18.19 27.19
CA PHE A 44 5.06 -19.11 27.31
C PHE A 44 5.55 -20.54 27.57
N PRO A 45 4.71 -21.41 28.16
CA PRO A 45 4.97 -22.85 28.24
C PRO A 45 5.25 -23.42 26.84
N GLU A 46 6.14 -24.41 26.78
CA GLU A 46 6.52 -25.00 25.49
C GLU A 46 5.35 -25.73 24.82
N ASP A 47 4.35 -26.14 25.58
CA ASP A 47 3.13 -26.84 25.16
C ASP A 47 1.91 -25.91 24.97
N CYS A 48 2.02 -24.60 25.17
CA CYS A 48 0.93 -23.66 24.95
C CYS A 48 0.37 -23.75 23.52
N ARG A 49 -0.92 -23.53 23.36
CA ARG A 49 -1.56 -23.48 22.04
C ARG A 49 -1.16 -22.18 21.35
N ILE A 50 -0.51 -22.28 20.20
CA ILE A 50 -0.15 -21.13 19.38
C ILE A 50 -0.96 -21.20 18.08
N GLU A 51 -1.72 -20.15 17.82
CA GLU A 51 -2.38 -19.92 16.55
C GLU A 51 -1.78 -18.67 15.89
N ILE A 52 -1.35 -18.83 14.65
CA ILE A 52 -1.12 -17.67 13.79
C ILE A 52 -2.47 -17.39 13.14
N LYS A 53 -3.11 -16.28 13.52
CA LYS A 53 -4.26 -15.77 12.78
C LYS A 53 -3.77 -15.55 11.36
N GLY A 54 -4.25 -16.37 10.45
CA GLY A 54 -3.77 -16.42 9.09
C GLY A 54 -3.73 -15.01 8.52
N ASN A 55 -2.65 -14.69 7.88
CA ASN A 55 -2.67 -13.60 6.95
C ASN A 55 -3.48 -14.14 5.76
N ASP A 56 -4.82 -14.01 5.81
CA ASP A 56 -5.69 -14.26 4.64
C ASP A 56 -5.40 -13.23 3.53
N CYS A 57 -4.29 -12.50 3.66
CA CYS A 57 -3.83 -11.57 2.66
C CYS A 57 -3.06 -12.35 1.58
N PRO A 58 -3.62 -12.50 0.38
CA PRO A 58 -2.98 -13.19 -0.72
C PRO A 58 -1.75 -12.44 -1.26
N TYR A 59 -1.53 -11.22 -0.79
CA TYR A 59 -0.46 -10.32 -1.22
C TYR A 59 0.64 -10.20 -0.17
N VAL A 60 1.82 -9.72 -0.57
CA VAL A 60 2.97 -9.52 0.32
C VAL A 60 2.70 -8.53 1.46
N SER A 61 1.67 -7.70 1.34
CA SER A 61 1.19 -6.82 2.41
C SER A 61 -0.30 -6.52 2.27
N ARG A 62 -0.93 -6.01 3.36
CA ARG A 62 -2.33 -5.57 3.40
C ARG A 62 -2.66 -4.47 2.38
N GLY A 63 -1.64 -3.74 1.89
CA GLY A 63 -1.81 -2.78 0.80
C GLY A 63 -2.47 -3.40 -0.43
N GLY A 64 -2.08 -4.62 -0.79
CA GLY A 64 -2.67 -5.32 -1.94
C GLY A 64 -4.19 -5.50 -1.86
N LEU A 65 -4.74 -5.71 -0.65
CA LEU A 65 -6.21 -5.78 -0.46
C LEU A 65 -6.89 -4.42 -0.69
N LYS A 66 -6.23 -3.30 -0.36
CA LYS A 66 -6.78 -1.96 -0.65
C LYS A 66 -6.87 -1.74 -2.15
N LEU A 67 -5.79 -2.06 -2.87
CA LEU A 67 -5.77 -1.92 -4.32
C LEU A 67 -6.78 -2.85 -4.97
N ALA A 68 -6.84 -4.11 -4.54
CA ALA A 68 -7.81 -5.08 -5.06
C ALA A 68 -9.25 -4.56 -4.97
N GLY A 69 -9.63 -4.03 -3.79
CA GLY A 69 -10.95 -3.42 -3.60
C GLY A 69 -11.21 -2.23 -4.52
N GLY A 70 -10.20 -1.40 -4.77
CA GLY A 70 -10.33 -0.28 -5.72
C GLY A 70 -10.46 -0.73 -7.17
N LEU A 71 -9.64 -1.67 -7.62
CA LEU A 71 -9.73 -2.24 -8.97
C LEU A 71 -11.10 -2.86 -9.21
N ASP A 72 -11.62 -3.64 -8.25
CA ASP A 72 -12.95 -4.26 -8.33
C ASP A 72 -14.06 -3.20 -8.37
N HIS A 73 -13.98 -2.17 -7.50
CA HIS A 73 -14.99 -1.12 -7.41
C HIS A 73 -15.11 -0.31 -8.71
N PHE A 74 -13.99 0.02 -9.33
CA PHE A 74 -13.96 0.83 -10.55
C PHE A 74 -13.95 0.00 -11.84
N GLY A 75 -13.97 -1.33 -11.75
CA GLY A 75 -13.92 -2.23 -12.92
C GLY A 75 -12.63 -2.10 -13.71
N ILE A 76 -11.50 -1.83 -13.04
CA ILE A 76 -10.19 -1.70 -13.68
C ILE A 76 -9.55 -3.08 -13.78
N ASP A 77 -9.30 -3.53 -15.01
CA ASP A 77 -8.56 -4.77 -15.29
C ASP A 77 -7.12 -4.45 -15.68
N PRO A 78 -6.13 -4.78 -14.85
CA PRO A 78 -4.72 -4.53 -15.16
C PRO A 78 -4.09 -5.57 -16.10
N THR A 79 -4.84 -6.53 -16.61
CA THR A 79 -4.34 -7.59 -17.50
C THR A 79 -3.63 -6.99 -18.71
N GLY A 80 -2.36 -7.37 -18.88
CA GLY A 80 -1.54 -6.92 -20.01
C GLY A 80 -1.03 -5.48 -19.91
N LEU A 81 -1.39 -4.73 -18.85
CA LEU A 81 -1.01 -3.34 -18.68
C LEU A 81 0.43 -3.17 -18.16
N ILE A 82 1.04 -2.05 -18.54
CA ILE A 82 2.26 -1.50 -17.94
C ILE A 82 1.85 -0.58 -16.81
N CYS A 83 2.24 -0.93 -15.57
CA CYS A 83 1.79 -0.26 -14.37
C CYS A 83 2.94 0.43 -13.63
N GLY A 84 2.68 1.61 -13.05
CA GLY A 84 3.57 2.27 -12.11
C GLY A 84 3.01 2.17 -10.69
N ASP A 85 3.77 1.62 -9.72
CA ASP A 85 3.43 1.57 -8.30
C ASP A 85 4.26 2.64 -7.56
N ILE A 86 3.63 3.75 -7.21
CA ILE A 86 4.25 4.91 -6.58
C ILE A 86 4.11 4.81 -5.06
N GLY A 87 5.24 4.62 -4.37
CA GLY A 87 5.29 4.29 -2.95
C GLY A 87 5.16 2.78 -2.71
N ALA A 88 5.88 2.01 -3.50
CA ALA A 88 5.76 0.55 -3.52
C ALA A 88 6.04 -0.13 -2.17
N SER A 89 6.95 0.40 -1.35
CA SER A 89 7.30 -0.11 -0.02
C SER A 89 7.60 -1.63 -0.06
N THR A 90 6.82 -2.45 0.64
CA THR A 90 6.94 -3.93 0.60
C THR A 90 6.40 -4.57 -0.68
N GLY A 91 5.68 -3.80 -1.52
CA GLY A 91 5.18 -4.25 -2.81
C GLY A 91 3.74 -4.81 -2.79
N GLY A 92 2.91 -4.40 -1.83
CA GLY A 92 1.54 -4.89 -1.76
C GLY A 92 0.73 -4.56 -3.00
N PHE A 93 0.84 -3.34 -3.53
CA PHE A 93 0.18 -2.92 -4.77
C PHE A 93 0.79 -3.62 -5.98
N SER A 94 2.12 -3.66 -6.08
CA SER A 94 2.81 -4.39 -7.15
C SER A 94 2.39 -5.85 -7.22
N ASP A 95 2.31 -6.55 -6.07
CA ASP A 95 1.90 -7.95 -6.00
C ASP A 95 0.43 -8.14 -6.46
N CYS A 96 -0.45 -7.22 -6.09
CA CYS A 96 -1.84 -7.23 -6.55
C CYS A 96 -1.94 -7.07 -8.07
N LEU A 97 -1.22 -6.11 -8.65
CA LEU A 97 -1.20 -5.88 -10.10
C LEU A 97 -0.69 -7.11 -10.86
N LEU A 98 0.40 -7.71 -10.40
CA LEU A 98 1.00 -8.90 -11.03
C LEU A 98 0.08 -10.13 -10.95
N GLN A 99 -0.58 -10.35 -9.81
CA GLN A 99 -1.54 -11.45 -9.63
C GLN A 99 -2.79 -11.25 -10.50
N ARG A 100 -3.13 -10.00 -10.83
CA ARG A 100 -4.22 -9.65 -11.75
C ARG A 100 -3.77 -9.49 -13.21
N GLY A 101 -2.58 -10.00 -13.55
CA GLY A 101 -2.15 -10.13 -14.94
C GLY A 101 -1.44 -8.94 -15.55
N ALA A 102 -0.98 -7.95 -14.75
CA ALA A 102 -0.17 -6.87 -15.29
C ALA A 102 1.07 -7.42 -16.03
N ALA A 103 1.35 -6.88 -17.22
CA ALA A 103 2.48 -7.30 -18.02
C ALA A 103 3.81 -6.83 -17.42
N ARG A 104 3.82 -5.63 -16.82
CA ARG A 104 5.00 -5.06 -16.15
C ARG A 104 4.59 -4.12 -15.04
N VAL A 105 5.37 -4.10 -13.94
CA VAL A 105 5.17 -3.19 -12.83
C VAL A 105 6.48 -2.48 -12.49
N TYR A 106 6.47 -1.17 -12.53
CA TYR A 106 7.56 -0.31 -12.06
C TYR A 106 7.31 0.00 -10.58
N ALA A 107 8.06 -0.65 -9.69
CA ALA A 107 7.97 -0.46 -8.25
C ALA A 107 8.86 0.69 -7.81
N ILE A 108 8.29 1.86 -7.61
CA ILE A 108 8.98 3.13 -7.36
C ILE A 108 8.84 3.51 -5.89
N ASP A 109 9.98 3.65 -5.19
CA ASP A 109 10.00 4.06 -3.78
C ASP A 109 11.26 4.85 -3.44
N VAL A 110 11.13 5.81 -2.51
CA VAL A 110 12.27 6.56 -1.95
C VAL A 110 13.12 5.72 -1.01
N GLY A 111 12.55 4.67 -0.44
CA GLY A 111 13.21 3.69 0.43
C GLY A 111 14.13 2.76 -0.32
N TYR A 112 14.80 1.91 0.43
CA TYR A 112 15.71 0.90 -0.10
C TYR A 112 15.59 -0.42 0.66
N GLY A 113 15.59 -1.54 -0.08
CA GLY A 113 15.59 -2.89 0.50
C GLY A 113 14.28 -3.30 1.13
N GLN A 114 13.17 -2.58 0.89
CA GLN A 114 11.86 -2.88 1.47
C GLN A 114 11.04 -3.85 0.62
N LEU A 115 11.20 -3.80 -0.69
CA LEU A 115 10.43 -4.63 -1.62
C LEU A 115 10.64 -6.12 -1.33
N ALA A 116 9.56 -6.87 -1.24
CA ALA A 116 9.58 -8.31 -0.96
C ALA A 116 10.41 -9.08 -2.00
N TRP A 117 11.18 -10.07 -1.54
CA TRP A 117 12.10 -10.82 -2.40
C TRP A 117 11.42 -11.47 -3.60
N LYS A 118 10.22 -12.01 -3.43
CA LYS A 118 9.49 -12.63 -4.54
C LYS A 118 9.19 -11.66 -5.68
N LEU A 119 8.95 -10.37 -5.36
CA LEU A 119 8.71 -9.33 -6.36
C LEU A 119 10.01 -8.86 -6.99
N ARG A 120 11.05 -8.73 -6.19
CA ARG A 120 12.38 -8.35 -6.66
C ARG A 120 12.96 -9.35 -7.67
N SER A 121 12.58 -10.62 -7.56
CA SER A 121 12.99 -11.69 -8.48
C SER A 121 12.01 -11.98 -9.62
N ASP A 122 10.85 -11.31 -9.65
CA ASP A 122 9.89 -11.48 -10.76
C ASP A 122 10.38 -10.66 -11.99
N PRO A 123 10.57 -11.27 -13.17
CA PRO A 123 11.06 -10.59 -14.35
C PRO A 123 10.13 -9.48 -14.88
N ARG A 124 8.88 -9.46 -14.44
CA ARG A 124 7.91 -8.41 -14.78
C ARG A 124 8.05 -7.16 -13.89
N VAL A 125 8.88 -7.20 -12.84
CA VAL A 125 9.06 -6.07 -11.92
C VAL A 125 10.32 -5.31 -12.23
N VAL A 126 10.18 -4.02 -12.48
CA VAL A 126 11.29 -3.07 -12.56
C VAL A 126 11.42 -2.36 -11.22
N VAL A 127 12.48 -2.66 -10.47
CA VAL A 127 12.71 -2.10 -9.13
C VAL A 127 13.38 -0.74 -9.25
N MET A 128 12.70 0.30 -8.79
CA MET A 128 13.18 1.69 -8.77
C MET A 128 13.20 2.23 -7.34
N GLU A 129 14.09 1.68 -6.51
CA GLU A 129 14.32 2.14 -5.14
C GLU A 129 15.21 3.41 -5.12
N ARG A 130 15.22 4.14 -3.99
CA ARG A 130 15.89 5.45 -3.83
C ARG A 130 15.46 6.47 -4.88
N THR A 131 14.25 6.30 -5.41
CA THR A 131 13.71 7.09 -6.50
C THR A 131 12.54 7.93 -6.01
N ASN A 132 12.68 9.26 -6.13
CA ASN A 132 11.61 10.17 -5.75
C ASN A 132 10.73 10.49 -6.96
N ALA A 133 9.51 9.97 -6.95
CA ALA A 133 8.55 10.14 -8.03
C ALA A 133 8.23 11.61 -8.39
N ARG A 134 8.49 12.56 -7.47
CA ARG A 134 8.35 14.00 -7.75
C ARG A 134 9.29 14.52 -8.83
N HIS A 135 10.40 13.82 -9.04
CA HIS A 135 11.47 14.26 -9.95
C HIS A 135 11.55 13.39 -11.20
N LEU A 136 10.73 12.33 -11.29
CA LEU A 136 10.67 11.50 -12.48
C LEU A 136 10.02 12.25 -13.64
N THR A 137 10.60 12.03 -14.81
CA THR A 137 10.11 12.50 -16.10
C THR A 137 9.87 11.32 -17.04
N SER A 138 9.16 11.54 -18.13
CA SER A 138 8.97 10.50 -19.17
C SER A 138 10.27 9.99 -19.77
N GLY A 139 11.36 10.77 -19.74
CA GLY A 139 12.68 10.35 -20.21
C GLY A 139 13.40 9.38 -19.27
N ASP A 140 12.96 9.24 -18.01
CA ASP A 140 13.55 8.32 -17.05
C ASP A 140 12.96 6.89 -17.15
N LEU A 141 11.92 6.71 -17.96
CA LEU A 141 11.23 5.45 -18.17
C LEU A 141 11.32 5.03 -19.63
N PRO A 142 11.52 3.74 -19.91
CA PRO A 142 11.56 3.24 -21.29
C PRO A 142 10.21 3.26 -22.00
N GLU A 143 9.12 3.35 -21.24
CA GLU A 143 7.73 3.31 -21.71
C GLU A 143 6.79 3.99 -20.73
N PRO A 144 5.70 4.64 -21.19
CA PRO A 144 4.71 5.25 -20.31
C PRO A 144 3.82 4.18 -19.66
N PHE A 145 3.19 4.54 -18.53
CA PHE A 145 2.24 3.67 -17.84
C PHE A 145 0.85 3.71 -18.49
N ASP A 146 0.20 2.55 -18.54
CA ASP A 146 -1.24 2.45 -18.79
C ASP A 146 -2.04 2.84 -17.54
N LEU A 147 -1.54 2.39 -16.37
CA LEU A 147 -2.13 2.63 -15.06
C LEU A 147 -1.03 3.00 -14.07
N ALA A 148 -1.18 4.12 -13.38
CA ALA A 148 -0.38 4.42 -12.20
C ALA A 148 -1.22 4.20 -10.93
N VAL A 149 -0.64 3.51 -9.94
CA VAL A 149 -1.23 3.38 -8.60
C VAL A 149 -0.38 4.12 -7.59
N ILE A 150 -1.00 4.82 -6.61
CA ILE A 150 -0.29 5.67 -5.65
C ILE A 150 -0.70 5.29 -4.22
N ASP A 151 0.27 4.81 -3.42
CA ASP A 151 0.14 4.59 -1.96
C ASP A 151 1.27 5.31 -1.21
N ALA A 152 1.46 6.59 -1.47
CA ALA A 152 2.51 7.36 -0.82
C ALA A 152 2.13 7.80 0.60
N SER A 153 3.10 7.86 1.50
CA SER A 153 2.93 8.31 2.89
C SER A 153 3.76 9.56 3.17
N PHE A 154 3.27 10.38 4.11
CA PHE A 154 3.94 11.62 4.55
C PHE A 154 4.07 12.72 3.49
N ILE A 155 3.26 12.66 2.45
CA ILE A 155 3.22 13.61 1.34
C ILE A 155 1.78 13.74 0.84
N SER A 156 1.39 14.95 0.45
CA SER A 156 0.08 15.18 -0.19
C SER A 156 0.08 14.69 -1.64
N LEU A 157 -1.07 14.18 -2.10
CA LEU A 157 -1.27 13.80 -3.50
C LEU A 157 -1.12 14.99 -4.45
N GLU A 158 -1.41 16.22 -4.02
CA GLU A 158 -1.19 17.41 -4.85
C GLU A 158 0.26 17.53 -5.36
N ILE A 159 1.22 17.06 -4.56
CA ILE A 159 2.63 17.11 -4.94
C ILE A 159 2.99 15.99 -5.94
N LEU A 160 2.29 14.86 -5.90
CA LEU A 160 2.59 13.68 -6.71
C LEU A 160 1.79 13.61 -8.00
N LEU A 161 0.55 14.11 -8.02
CA LEU A 161 -0.33 13.93 -9.17
C LEU A 161 0.25 14.52 -10.46
N LYS A 162 0.80 15.73 -10.41
CA LYS A 162 1.36 16.37 -11.62
C LYS A 162 2.56 15.61 -12.21
N PRO A 163 3.60 15.23 -11.44
CA PRO A 163 4.69 14.41 -11.99
C PRO A 163 4.23 13.02 -12.43
N VAL A 164 3.35 12.36 -11.66
CA VAL A 164 2.87 11.02 -12.04
C VAL A 164 2.01 11.05 -13.30
N MET A 165 1.17 12.08 -13.48
CA MET A 165 0.39 12.28 -14.70
C MET A 165 1.27 12.31 -15.95
N ALA A 166 2.46 12.92 -15.87
CA ALA A 166 3.40 12.99 -16.99
C ALA A 166 4.05 11.63 -17.35
N LEU A 167 3.93 10.64 -16.50
CA LEU A 167 4.44 9.27 -16.71
C LEU A 167 3.37 8.33 -17.29
N VAL A 168 2.12 8.76 -17.30
CA VAL A 168 0.98 7.96 -17.78
C VAL A 168 0.64 8.40 -19.21
N LYS A 169 0.36 7.44 -20.09
CA LYS A 169 -0.01 7.72 -21.49
C LYS A 169 -1.35 8.46 -21.59
N PRO A 170 -1.60 9.18 -22.70
CA PRO A 170 -2.94 9.66 -23.03
C PRO A 170 -3.95 8.51 -23.04
N GLY A 171 -5.12 8.73 -22.44
CA GLY A 171 -6.15 7.69 -22.25
C GLY A 171 -5.87 6.68 -21.12
N GLY A 172 -4.72 6.77 -20.47
CA GLY A 172 -4.41 5.99 -19.28
C GLY A 172 -5.08 6.54 -18.01
N SER A 173 -4.82 5.91 -16.87
CA SER A 173 -5.47 6.30 -15.61
C SER A 173 -4.56 6.24 -14.39
N ILE A 174 -5.01 6.89 -13.32
CA ILE A 174 -4.36 6.90 -12.01
C ILE A 174 -5.37 6.42 -10.98
N LEU A 175 -4.99 5.46 -10.14
CA LEU A 175 -5.75 5.03 -8.96
C LEU A 175 -4.93 5.35 -7.71
N ALA A 176 -5.34 6.36 -6.94
CA ALA A 176 -4.57 6.90 -5.83
C ALA A 176 -5.29 6.78 -4.49
N LEU A 177 -4.55 6.48 -3.42
CA LEU A 177 -5.05 6.53 -2.05
C LEU A 177 -4.99 7.96 -1.52
N ILE A 178 -6.15 8.54 -1.21
CA ILE A 178 -6.28 9.77 -0.43
C ILE A 178 -6.15 9.37 1.05
N LYS A 179 -5.20 9.97 1.72
CA LYS A 179 -4.94 9.76 3.15
C LYS A 179 -5.21 11.08 3.89
N PRO A 180 -6.38 11.28 4.50
CA PRO A 180 -6.76 12.56 5.11
C PRO A 180 -5.69 13.12 6.04
N GLN A 181 -4.98 12.28 6.78
CA GLN A 181 -3.91 12.71 7.69
C GLN A 181 -2.71 13.38 6.99
N PHE A 182 -2.58 13.27 5.67
CA PHE A 182 -1.55 13.95 4.88
C PHE A 182 -2.11 15.06 4.00
N GLU A 183 -3.44 15.21 3.93
CA GLU A 183 -4.11 16.21 3.13
C GLU A 183 -4.65 17.38 3.96
N VAL A 184 -5.11 17.12 5.19
CA VAL A 184 -5.54 18.18 6.11
C VAL A 184 -4.34 18.87 6.76
N GLY A 185 -4.49 20.13 7.15
CA GLY A 185 -3.43 20.87 7.86
C GLY A 185 -3.00 20.20 9.17
N LYS A 186 -1.73 20.37 9.54
CA LYS A 186 -1.14 19.72 10.74
C LYS A 186 -1.96 19.93 12.03
N GLY A 187 -2.63 21.08 12.19
CA GLY A 187 -3.48 21.39 13.35
C GLY A 187 -4.80 20.64 13.40
N LEU A 188 -5.21 20.00 12.29
CA LEU A 188 -6.47 19.26 12.17
C LEU A 188 -6.29 17.74 12.34
N VAL A 189 -5.06 17.29 12.42
CA VAL A 189 -4.74 15.88 12.68
C VAL A 189 -4.84 15.62 14.19
N GLY A 190 -5.74 14.72 14.59
CA GLY A 190 -6.00 14.40 15.97
C GLY A 190 -4.87 13.61 16.66
N LYS A 191 -5.08 13.35 17.95
CA LYS A 191 -4.13 12.59 18.79
C LYS A 191 -3.77 11.25 18.13
N GLY A 192 -2.50 10.94 18.10
CA GLY A 192 -1.98 9.71 17.49
C GLY A 192 -1.85 9.75 15.96
N GLY A 193 -2.10 10.90 15.32
CA GLY A 193 -2.00 11.01 13.85
C GLY A 193 -3.24 10.49 13.13
N VAL A 194 -4.43 10.54 13.77
CA VAL A 194 -5.68 10.03 13.21
C VAL A 194 -6.66 11.16 12.97
N VAL A 195 -7.22 11.23 11.77
CA VAL A 195 -8.35 12.09 11.40
C VAL A 195 -9.61 11.27 11.55
N ARG A 196 -10.50 11.67 12.50
CA ARG A 196 -11.75 10.94 12.80
C ARG A 196 -12.99 11.66 12.31
N ASP A 197 -12.88 12.97 12.11
CA ASP A 197 -13.97 13.82 11.72
C ASP A 197 -14.36 13.56 10.25
N PRO A 198 -15.61 13.18 9.98
CA PRO A 198 -16.09 12.96 8.62
C PRO A 198 -16.00 14.21 7.75
N GLU A 199 -16.20 15.41 8.30
CA GLU A 199 -16.12 16.66 7.54
C GLU A 199 -14.69 16.91 7.02
N LEU A 200 -13.67 16.50 7.81
CA LEU A 200 -12.28 16.58 7.37
C LEU A 200 -11.94 15.52 6.32
N HIS A 201 -12.62 14.36 6.34
CA HIS A 201 -12.49 13.38 5.26
C HIS A 201 -13.04 13.94 3.94
N ASP A 202 -14.24 14.50 3.99
CA ASP A 202 -14.90 15.10 2.82
C ASP A 202 -14.12 16.30 2.29
N ALA A 203 -13.57 17.13 3.17
CA ALA A 203 -12.71 18.24 2.80
C ALA A 203 -11.42 17.77 2.11
N ALA A 204 -10.81 16.68 2.59
CA ALA A 204 -9.62 16.11 1.95
C ALA A 204 -9.93 15.57 0.56
N ILE A 205 -11.05 14.88 0.39
CA ILE A 205 -11.51 14.35 -0.91
C ILE A 205 -11.77 15.53 -1.87
N ALA A 206 -12.59 16.50 -1.44
CA ALA A 206 -12.95 17.67 -2.27
C ALA A 206 -11.72 18.46 -2.71
N ARG A 207 -10.70 18.58 -1.84
CA ARG A 207 -9.43 19.23 -2.15
C ARG A 207 -8.69 18.50 -3.27
N ILE A 208 -8.54 17.20 -3.16
CA ILE A 208 -7.82 16.40 -4.19
C ILE A 208 -8.60 16.39 -5.50
N GLU A 209 -9.93 16.32 -5.45
CA GLU A 209 -10.76 16.46 -6.65
C GLU A 209 -10.60 17.81 -7.34
N ALA A 210 -10.65 18.92 -6.58
CA ALA A 210 -10.46 20.25 -7.12
C ALA A 210 -9.08 20.40 -7.77
N PHE A 211 -8.04 19.88 -7.12
CA PHE A 211 -6.68 19.88 -7.67
C PHE A 211 -6.59 19.04 -8.95
N SER A 212 -7.19 17.85 -8.96
CA SER A 212 -7.23 16.97 -10.14
C SER A 212 -7.90 17.66 -11.34
N ARG A 213 -9.03 18.35 -11.11
CA ARG A 213 -9.71 19.15 -12.16
C ARG A 213 -8.81 20.29 -12.68
N SER A 214 -8.02 20.94 -11.81
CA SER A 214 -7.07 21.99 -12.21
C SER A 214 -5.96 21.47 -13.15
N LEU A 215 -5.63 20.17 -13.02
CA LEU A 215 -4.72 19.46 -13.91
C LEU A 215 -5.40 18.89 -15.17
N LYS A 216 -6.70 19.14 -15.37
CA LYS A 216 -7.52 18.61 -16.48
C LYS A 216 -7.65 17.08 -16.45
N LEU A 217 -7.52 16.46 -15.28
CA LEU A 217 -7.82 15.04 -15.09
C LEU A 217 -9.33 14.85 -14.97
N SER A 218 -9.87 13.82 -15.59
CA SER A 218 -11.25 13.39 -15.36
C SER A 218 -11.33 12.65 -14.02
N ILE A 219 -12.40 12.87 -13.26
CA ILE A 219 -12.67 12.16 -12.02
C ILE A 219 -13.70 11.08 -12.32
N ASN A 220 -13.25 9.82 -12.33
CA ASN A 220 -14.11 8.67 -12.63
C ASN A 220 -14.82 8.14 -11.38
N GLY A 221 -14.41 8.59 -10.19
CA GLY A 221 -15.06 8.29 -8.92
C GLY A 221 -14.10 8.30 -7.73
N CYS A 222 -14.70 8.27 -6.54
CA CYS A 222 -13.99 8.12 -5.27
C CYS A 222 -14.77 7.14 -4.39
N CYS A 223 -14.07 6.22 -3.71
CA CYS A 223 -14.68 5.26 -2.79
C CYS A 223 -13.81 5.08 -1.52
N PRO A 224 -14.43 4.70 -0.38
CA PRO A 224 -13.65 4.36 0.81
C PRO A 224 -12.84 3.08 0.56
N SER A 225 -11.61 3.06 1.08
CA SER A 225 -10.81 1.85 1.13
C SER A 225 -11.48 0.81 2.03
N GLN A 226 -11.48 -0.45 1.61
CA GLN A 226 -12.03 -1.56 2.40
C GLN A 226 -11.27 -1.79 3.71
N LEU A 227 -10.01 -1.35 3.79
CA LEU A 227 -9.17 -1.47 4.97
C LEU A 227 -8.80 -0.10 5.52
N LEU A 228 -8.81 -0.01 6.83
CA LEU A 228 -8.25 1.14 7.53
C LEU A 228 -6.73 1.18 7.35
N GLY A 229 -6.21 2.39 7.22
CA GLY A 229 -4.78 2.67 7.23
C GLY A 229 -4.17 2.49 8.64
N PRO A 230 -2.87 2.81 8.77
CA PRO A 230 -2.18 2.77 10.05
C PRO A 230 -2.92 3.55 11.13
N LYS A 231 -2.92 3.02 12.36
CA LYS A 231 -3.58 3.61 13.53
C LYS A 231 -5.09 3.80 13.40
N GLY A 232 -5.73 3.21 12.38
CA GLY A 232 -7.17 3.26 12.17
C GLY A 232 -7.66 4.47 11.35
N ASN A 233 -6.78 5.14 10.60
CA ASN A 233 -7.20 6.17 9.66
C ASN A 233 -8.10 5.61 8.57
N ARG A 234 -9.19 6.29 8.26
CA ARG A 234 -9.96 6.06 7.04
C ARG A 234 -9.16 6.61 5.85
N GLU A 235 -9.12 5.83 4.78
CA GLU A 235 -8.46 6.19 3.53
C GLU A 235 -9.45 5.98 2.39
N PHE A 236 -9.24 6.68 1.28
CA PHE A 236 -10.16 6.64 0.13
C PHE A 236 -9.35 6.39 -1.14
N LEU A 237 -9.97 5.75 -2.11
CA LEU A 237 -9.39 5.54 -3.44
C LEU A 237 -10.08 6.50 -4.42
N ILE A 238 -9.29 7.28 -5.15
CA ILE A 238 -9.76 8.12 -6.24
C ILE A 238 -9.25 7.57 -7.57
N HIS A 239 -10.17 7.42 -8.54
CA HIS A 239 -9.86 7.01 -9.91
C HIS A 239 -9.90 8.23 -10.83
N LEU A 240 -8.78 8.52 -11.46
CA LEU A 240 -8.56 9.66 -12.34
C LEU A 240 -8.19 9.18 -13.75
N GLY A 241 -8.78 9.78 -14.77
CA GLY A 241 -8.45 9.51 -16.16
C GLY A 241 -7.60 10.62 -16.77
N ILE A 242 -6.69 10.28 -17.66
CA ILE A 242 -5.91 11.22 -18.46
C ILE A 242 -6.59 11.40 -19.80
N SER A 243 -6.90 12.66 -20.14
CA SER A 243 -7.52 12.99 -21.43
C SER A 243 -6.62 12.56 -22.61
N ILE A 244 -7.25 12.17 -23.70
CA ILE A 244 -6.61 11.81 -24.96
C ILE A 244 -6.06 13.05 -25.65
#